data_8da480f0866367d830c7a72b23b03f5f
#
_entry.id   8da480f0866367d830c7a72b23b03f5f
#
_cell.length_a   1.000
_cell.length_b   1.000
_cell.length_c   1.000
_cell.angle_alpha   90.00
_cell.angle_beta   90.00
_cell.angle_gamma   90.00
#
_symmetry.space_group_name_H-M   'P 1'
#
loop_
_entity.id
_entity.type
_entity.pdbx_description
1 polymer ?
#
loop_
_entity_poly.entity_id
_entity_poly.type
_entity_poly.pdbx_seq_one_letter_code
_entity_poly.pdbx_strand_id
1 'polypeptide(L)'
;MDPCTQSQHSQLPVGFHWLSFAYQGLTEIPYDAILAQGEALQVLDLSYNLLDENPALLGRLEKLSTLILDSNNYTSHVKFPYMPSVTTVCINKNKINNLPLFVEEIRRKFPSIRILSMMNNEAAPSYFNGGSLTQHIDYRQYVISQIPSLEILDDTEVLEKERVQARKTYRLQRGGLSSRSKKDNSSRKHIQRKPNSIIRQ
;
A
#
# COMPACT_ATOMS: atom_id res chain seq x y z
N MET A 1 -18.33 10.36 -5.79
CA MET A 1 -17.84 10.35 -7.19
C MET A 1 -16.46 9.75 -7.12
N ASP A 2 -16.26 8.61 -7.71
CA ASP A 2 -15.02 7.85 -7.69
C ASP A 2 -13.99 8.59 -8.55
N PRO A 3 -12.84 9.00 -8.05
CA PRO A 3 -11.81 9.68 -8.83
C PRO A 3 -11.23 8.81 -9.95
N CYS A 4 -11.51 7.50 -9.93
CA CYS A 4 -11.08 6.53 -10.93
C CYS A 4 -12.14 6.26 -12.03
N THR A 5 -13.36 6.82 -11.96
CA THR A 5 -14.47 6.47 -12.89
C THR A 5 -14.94 7.59 -13.83
N GLN A 6 -14.21 8.70 -13.96
CA GLN A 6 -14.60 9.73 -14.92
C GLN A 6 -14.19 9.37 -16.35
N SER A 7 -14.93 8.46 -16.97
CA SER A 7 -14.99 8.32 -18.43
C SER A 7 -15.83 9.46 -19.02
N GLN A 8 -15.34 10.68 -19.02
CA GLN A 8 -15.88 11.74 -19.85
C GLN A 8 -14.87 12.02 -20.97
N HIS A 9 -15.33 11.83 -22.20
CA HIS A 9 -14.67 12.33 -23.41
C HIS A 9 -14.65 13.89 -23.40
N SER A 10 -13.95 14.47 -22.44
CA SER A 10 -13.58 15.88 -22.48
C SER A 10 -12.22 15.97 -23.14
N GLN A 11 -12.07 16.87 -24.11
CA GLN A 11 -10.79 17.16 -24.75
C GLN A 11 -9.73 17.40 -23.68
N LEU A 12 -8.77 16.46 -23.54
CA LEU A 12 -7.65 16.59 -22.64
C LEU A 12 -6.82 17.82 -23.04
N PRO A 13 -6.25 18.56 -22.08
CA PRO A 13 -5.39 19.69 -22.37
C PRO A 13 -4.26 19.29 -23.32
N VAL A 14 -3.91 20.19 -24.23
CA VAL A 14 -2.78 19.99 -25.15
C VAL A 14 -1.53 19.69 -24.31
N GLY A 15 -0.94 18.49 -24.49
CA GLY A 15 0.24 18.04 -23.76
C GLY A 15 -0.02 17.03 -22.64
N PHE A 16 -1.28 16.62 -22.38
CA PHE A 16 -1.59 15.56 -21.43
C PHE A 16 -1.48 14.18 -22.10
N HIS A 17 -0.60 13.34 -21.57
CA HIS A 17 -0.33 12.00 -22.13
C HIS A 17 -0.95 10.91 -21.26
N TRP A 18 -1.99 10.29 -21.78
CA TRP A 18 -2.74 9.19 -21.16
C TRP A 18 -2.78 7.97 -22.09
N LEU A 19 -2.52 6.81 -21.52
CA LEU A 19 -2.55 5.52 -22.22
C LEU A 19 -3.40 4.53 -21.43
N SER A 20 -4.34 3.86 -22.12
CA SER A 20 -5.17 2.83 -21.52
C SER A 20 -5.09 1.51 -22.28
N PHE A 21 -4.91 0.45 -21.51
CA PHE A 21 -5.05 -0.95 -21.92
C PHE A 21 -6.15 -1.65 -21.09
N ALA A 22 -7.13 -0.89 -20.61
CA ALA A 22 -8.24 -1.44 -19.84
C ALA A 22 -9.08 -2.45 -20.66
N TYR A 23 -9.61 -3.48 -19.98
CA TYR A 23 -10.51 -4.48 -20.56
C TYR A 23 -9.91 -5.30 -21.72
N GLN A 24 -8.61 -5.58 -21.70
CA GLN A 24 -7.96 -6.33 -22.79
C GLN A 24 -7.64 -7.79 -22.43
N GLY A 25 -8.03 -8.27 -21.25
CA GLY A 25 -7.75 -9.64 -20.83
C GLY A 25 -6.27 -9.95 -20.69
N LEU A 26 -5.45 -8.93 -20.40
CA LEU A 26 -4.00 -9.06 -20.32
C LEU A 26 -3.62 -9.90 -19.10
N THR A 27 -2.72 -10.85 -19.30
CA THR A 27 -2.02 -11.60 -18.26
C THR A 27 -0.63 -11.06 -17.97
N GLU A 28 -0.08 -10.27 -18.89
CA GLU A 28 1.23 -9.63 -18.82
C GLU A 28 1.12 -8.15 -19.22
N ILE A 29 1.97 -7.30 -18.63
CA ILE A 29 2.01 -5.87 -18.96
C ILE A 29 2.62 -5.67 -20.34
N PRO A 30 1.96 -4.94 -21.27
CA PRO A 30 2.47 -4.72 -22.64
C PRO A 30 3.59 -3.66 -22.66
N TYR A 31 4.74 -3.99 -22.09
CA TYR A 31 5.84 -3.05 -21.88
C TYR A 31 6.32 -2.36 -23.15
N ASP A 32 6.42 -3.07 -24.27
CA ASP A 32 6.90 -2.49 -25.53
C ASP A 32 6.02 -1.33 -25.99
N ALA A 33 4.71 -1.51 -25.94
CA ALA A 33 3.74 -0.47 -26.30
C ALA A 33 3.74 0.71 -25.29
N ILE A 34 3.87 0.41 -23.99
CA ILE A 34 3.91 1.44 -22.94
C ILE A 34 5.20 2.25 -23.04
N LEU A 35 6.35 1.61 -23.11
CA LEU A 35 7.65 2.26 -23.12
C LEU A 35 7.92 3.04 -24.43
N ALA A 36 7.28 2.67 -25.53
CA ALA A 36 7.30 3.46 -26.75
C ALA A 36 6.71 4.87 -26.59
N GLN A 37 5.82 5.06 -25.61
CA GLN A 37 5.22 6.35 -25.25
C GLN A 37 5.89 7.00 -24.01
N GLY A 38 6.95 6.35 -23.48
CA GLY A 38 7.40 6.48 -22.10
C GLY A 38 7.84 7.86 -21.64
N GLU A 39 8.49 8.67 -22.49
CA GLU A 39 9.09 9.93 -22.04
C GLU A 39 8.07 11.01 -21.65
N ALA A 40 6.84 10.90 -22.14
CA ALA A 40 5.79 11.89 -21.90
C ALA A 40 4.59 11.35 -21.13
N LEU A 41 4.52 10.02 -20.88
CA LEU A 41 3.35 9.38 -20.29
C LEU A 41 3.14 9.82 -18.84
N GLN A 42 1.95 10.36 -18.55
CA GLN A 42 1.56 10.84 -17.22
C GLN A 42 0.52 9.94 -16.53
N VAL A 43 -0.37 9.34 -17.30
CA VAL A 43 -1.40 8.43 -16.77
C VAL A 43 -1.36 7.11 -17.51
N LEU A 44 -1.25 6.01 -16.76
CA LEU A 44 -1.33 4.65 -17.28
C LEU A 44 -2.50 3.92 -16.64
N ASP A 45 -3.43 3.47 -17.47
CA ASP A 45 -4.59 2.68 -17.05
C ASP A 45 -4.45 1.24 -17.56
N LEU A 46 -4.28 0.31 -16.63
CA LEU A 46 -4.21 -1.13 -16.84
C LEU A 46 -5.37 -1.87 -16.18
N SER A 47 -6.46 -1.16 -15.89
CA SER A 47 -7.60 -1.73 -15.16
C SER A 47 -8.34 -2.83 -15.94
N TYR A 48 -9.06 -3.67 -15.20
CA TYR A 48 -9.90 -4.75 -15.76
C TYR A 48 -9.12 -5.72 -16.66
N ASN A 49 -7.99 -6.20 -16.15
CA ASN A 49 -7.18 -7.25 -16.76
C ASN A 49 -6.98 -8.41 -15.78
N LEU A 50 -6.02 -9.29 -16.05
CA LEU A 50 -5.69 -10.47 -15.23
C LEU A 50 -4.26 -10.37 -14.67
N LEU A 51 -3.74 -9.16 -14.52
CA LEU A 51 -2.36 -8.89 -14.13
C LEU A 51 -2.10 -9.28 -12.66
N ASP A 52 -0.97 -9.95 -12.42
CA ASP A 52 -0.49 -10.31 -11.08
C ASP A 52 1.04 -10.20 -10.93
N GLU A 53 1.73 -9.89 -12.02
CA GLU A 53 3.19 -9.78 -12.06
C GLU A 53 3.72 -8.49 -11.41
N ASN A 54 4.97 -8.52 -10.95
CA ASN A 54 5.65 -7.32 -10.47
C ASN A 54 5.92 -6.36 -11.62
N PRO A 55 5.41 -5.10 -11.57
CA PRO A 55 5.49 -4.16 -12.69
C PRO A 55 6.86 -3.47 -12.78
N ALA A 56 7.96 -4.25 -12.83
CA ALA A 56 9.32 -3.77 -12.63
C ALA A 56 9.76 -2.69 -13.64
N LEU A 57 9.36 -2.82 -14.92
CA LEU A 57 9.80 -1.88 -15.95
C LEU A 57 9.02 -0.56 -15.96
N LEU A 58 7.92 -0.44 -15.22
CA LEU A 58 7.21 0.83 -15.06
C LEU A 58 8.07 1.92 -14.40
N GLY A 59 9.12 1.54 -13.67
CA GLY A 59 10.09 2.48 -13.11
C GLY A 59 10.83 3.34 -14.15
N ARG A 60 10.78 2.98 -15.41
CA ARG A 60 11.34 3.76 -16.52
C ARG A 60 10.47 4.95 -16.95
N LEU A 61 9.22 5.01 -16.46
CA LEU A 61 8.27 6.06 -16.79
C LEU A 61 8.45 7.25 -15.83
N GLU A 62 9.46 8.08 -16.07
CA GLU A 62 9.88 9.14 -15.15
C GLU A 62 8.83 10.23 -14.90
N LYS A 63 7.90 10.43 -15.84
CA LYS A 63 6.82 11.43 -15.73
C LYS A 63 5.47 10.86 -15.32
N LEU A 64 5.39 9.54 -15.06
CA LEU A 64 4.15 8.93 -14.66
C LEU A 64 3.70 9.49 -13.30
N SER A 65 2.51 10.09 -13.28
CA SER A 65 1.88 10.65 -12.08
C SER A 65 0.73 9.80 -11.55
N THR A 66 0.05 9.06 -12.43
CA THR A 66 -1.12 8.24 -12.08
C THR A 66 -0.99 6.83 -12.65
N LEU A 67 -1.11 5.84 -11.76
CA LEU A 67 -1.12 4.43 -12.09
C LEU A 67 -2.44 3.79 -11.65
N ILE A 68 -3.20 3.23 -12.62
CA ILE A 68 -4.50 2.60 -12.37
C ILE A 68 -4.38 1.09 -12.65
N LEU A 69 -4.57 0.28 -11.60
CA LEU A 69 -4.46 -1.17 -11.60
C LEU A 69 -5.75 -1.85 -11.10
N ASP A 70 -6.87 -1.15 -11.15
CA ASP A 70 -8.15 -1.64 -10.65
C ASP A 70 -8.59 -2.95 -11.31
N SER A 71 -9.26 -3.81 -10.55
CA SER A 71 -9.84 -5.06 -11.09
C SER A 71 -8.81 -5.93 -11.81
N ASN A 72 -7.72 -6.24 -11.13
CA ASN A 72 -6.69 -7.20 -11.52
C ASN A 72 -6.52 -8.31 -10.45
N ASN A 73 -5.42 -9.03 -10.48
CA ASN A 73 -5.11 -10.12 -9.55
C ASN A 73 -3.97 -9.82 -8.58
N TYR A 74 -3.64 -8.55 -8.36
CA TYR A 74 -2.54 -8.16 -7.47
C TYR A 74 -2.80 -8.58 -6.02
N THR A 75 -1.78 -9.15 -5.39
CA THR A 75 -1.78 -9.52 -3.97
C THR A 75 -0.94 -8.54 -3.16
N SER A 76 -0.95 -8.70 -1.83
CA SER A 76 -0.11 -7.91 -0.91
C SER A 76 1.40 -8.08 -1.15
N HIS A 77 1.81 -9.08 -1.90
CA HIS A 77 3.21 -9.38 -2.19
C HIS A 77 3.76 -8.70 -3.46
N VAL A 78 2.93 -7.92 -4.16
CA VAL A 78 3.38 -7.15 -5.33
C VAL A 78 4.59 -6.28 -4.99
N LYS A 79 5.57 -6.23 -5.90
CA LYS A 79 6.76 -5.38 -5.76
C LYS A 79 6.80 -4.35 -6.88
N PHE A 80 6.65 -3.10 -6.47
CA PHE A 80 6.76 -1.97 -7.39
C PHE A 80 8.22 -1.53 -7.56
N PRO A 81 8.59 -0.97 -8.72
CA PRO A 81 9.82 -0.20 -8.84
C PRO A 81 9.71 1.10 -8.02
N TYR A 82 10.83 1.78 -7.81
CA TYR A 82 10.81 3.11 -7.21
C TYR A 82 10.29 4.14 -8.22
N MET A 83 9.20 4.83 -7.91
CA MET A 83 8.49 5.74 -8.82
C MET A 83 8.17 7.07 -8.10
N PRO A 84 9.15 7.97 -7.98
CA PRO A 84 9.02 9.19 -7.18
C PRO A 84 8.05 10.23 -7.76
N SER A 85 7.70 10.15 -9.04
CA SER A 85 6.76 11.06 -9.70
C SER A 85 5.30 10.67 -9.51
N VAL A 86 5.03 9.42 -9.10
CA VAL A 86 3.66 8.93 -8.93
C VAL A 86 3.03 9.53 -7.66
N THR A 87 1.92 10.22 -7.87
CA THR A 87 1.11 10.84 -6.81
C THR A 87 -0.22 10.13 -6.58
N THR A 88 -0.67 9.35 -7.56
CA THR A 88 -1.96 8.64 -7.51
C THR A 88 -1.79 7.17 -7.89
N VAL A 89 -2.24 6.28 -7.00
CA VAL A 89 -2.33 4.84 -7.24
C VAL A 89 -3.75 4.36 -6.97
N CYS A 90 -4.38 3.75 -7.97
CA CYS A 90 -5.67 3.07 -7.84
C CYS A 90 -5.46 1.56 -8.02
N ILE A 91 -5.84 0.77 -7.02
CA ILE A 91 -5.69 -0.68 -7.01
C ILE A 91 -6.93 -1.36 -6.40
N ASN A 92 -8.10 -0.80 -6.69
CA ASN A 92 -9.39 -1.30 -6.23
C ASN A 92 -9.67 -2.71 -6.78
N LYS A 93 -10.47 -3.49 -6.08
CA LYS A 93 -10.93 -4.83 -6.55
C LYS A 93 -9.78 -5.74 -6.97
N ASN A 94 -8.76 -5.83 -6.13
CA ASN A 94 -7.66 -6.79 -6.26
C ASN A 94 -7.71 -7.83 -5.12
N LYS A 95 -6.62 -8.55 -4.87
CA LYS A 95 -6.51 -9.63 -3.87
C LYS A 95 -5.59 -9.24 -2.70
N ILE A 96 -5.59 -7.97 -2.31
CA ILE A 96 -4.75 -7.46 -1.21
C ILE A 96 -5.42 -7.83 0.10
N ASN A 97 -4.74 -8.63 0.94
CA ASN A 97 -5.24 -9.16 2.20
C ASN A 97 -4.34 -8.87 3.41
N ASN A 98 -3.10 -8.40 3.20
CA ASN A 98 -2.16 -8.04 4.26
C ASN A 98 -1.86 -6.53 4.18
N LEU A 99 -2.58 -5.74 4.99
CA LEU A 99 -2.48 -4.28 4.99
C LEU A 99 -1.08 -3.76 5.33
N PRO A 100 -0.42 -4.21 6.42
CA PRO A 100 0.91 -3.74 6.76
C PRO A 100 1.94 -3.97 5.66
N LEU A 101 1.93 -5.16 5.05
CA LEU A 101 2.86 -5.51 3.98
C LEU A 101 2.68 -4.62 2.75
N PHE A 102 1.42 -4.41 2.34
CA PHE A 102 1.10 -3.60 1.18
C PHE A 102 1.38 -2.11 1.41
N VAL A 103 0.97 -1.56 2.55
CA VAL A 103 1.19 -0.14 2.88
C VAL A 103 2.67 0.20 2.97
N GLU A 104 3.50 -0.71 3.51
CA GLU A 104 4.96 -0.52 3.53
C GLU A 104 5.55 -0.47 2.12
N GLU A 105 5.08 -1.32 1.21
CA GLU A 105 5.49 -1.30 -0.20
C GLU A 105 5.13 0.04 -0.86
N ILE A 106 3.87 0.49 -0.72
CA ILE A 106 3.40 1.78 -1.25
C ILE A 106 4.25 2.93 -0.70
N ARG A 107 4.45 3.00 0.61
CA ARG A 107 5.23 4.06 1.26
C ARG A 107 6.66 4.16 0.74
N ARG A 108 7.30 3.01 0.50
CA ARG A 108 8.69 2.93 0.05
C ARG A 108 8.87 3.24 -1.42
N LYS A 109 7.89 2.87 -2.24
CA LYS A 109 8.02 2.92 -3.71
C LYS A 109 7.43 4.18 -4.32
N PHE A 110 6.48 4.81 -3.65
CA PHE A 110 5.79 6.04 -4.09
C PHE A 110 5.94 7.16 -3.05
N PRO A 111 7.13 7.74 -2.89
CA PRO A 111 7.38 8.74 -1.81
C PRO A 111 6.56 10.03 -1.95
N SER A 112 6.05 10.31 -3.16
CA SER A 112 5.23 11.49 -3.45
C SER A 112 3.73 11.20 -3.46
N ILE A 113 3.30 10.01 -2.99
CA ILE A 113 1.89 9.61 -3.06
C ILE A 113 0.99 10.55 -2.25
N ARG A 114 -0.12 10.97 -2.86
CA ARG A 114 -1.17 11.82 -2.27
C ARG A 114 -2.54 11.16 -2.30
N ILE A 115 -2.79 10.34 -3.31
CA ILE A 115 -4.06 9.64 -3.52
C ILE A 115 -3.78 8.14 -3.59
N LEU A 116 -4.38 7.38 -2.69
CA LEU A 116 -4.40 5.92 -2.72
C LEU A 116 -5.83 5.44 -2.69
N SER A 117 -6.23 4.63 -3.67
CA SER A 117 -7.52 3.95 -3.67
C SER A 117 -7.32 2.45 -3.73
N MET A 118 -7.82 1.73 -2.71
CA MET A 118 -7.70 0.28 -2.59
C MET A 118 -9.00 -0.38 -2.12
N MET A 119 -10.14 0.25 -2.43
CA MET A 119 -11.48 -0.25 -2.11
C MET A 119 -11.70 -1.67 -2.65
N ASN A 120 -12.59 -2.41 -1.99
CA ASN A 120 -12.95 -3.77 -2.39
C ASN A 120 -11.75 -4.75 -2.44
N ASN A 121 -10.73 -4.50 -1.62
CA ASN A 121 -9.74 -5.49 -1.21
C ASN A 121 -10.08 -5.98 0.20
N GLU A 122 -9.68 -7.20 0.53
CA GLU A 122 -9.90 -7.77 1.87
C GLU A 122 -9.23 -6.93 2.96
N ALA A 123 -8.05 -6.36 2.66
CA ALA A 123 -7.30 -5.50 3.58
C ALA A 123 -7.92 -4.11 3.80
N ALA A 124 -8.94 -3.72 3.02
CA ALA A 124 -9.66 -2.44 3.12
C ALA A 124 -11.12 -2.69 3.53
N PRO A 125 -11.40 -2.96 4.82
CA PRO A 125 -12.73 -3.29 5.29
C PRO A 125 -13.68 -2.10 5.11
N SER A 126 -14.86 -2.39 4.55
CA SER A 126 -15.94 -1.45 4.32
C SER A 126 -17.28 -2.15 4.49
N TYR A 127 -18.36 -1.38 4.59
CA TYR A 127 -19.71 -1.95 4.64
C TYR A 127 -20.01 -2.89 3.45
N PHE A 128 -19.50 -2.56 2.27
CA PHE A 128 -19.75 -3.32 1.04
C PHE A 128 -19.04 -4.67 0.98
N ASN A 129 -17.98 -4.89 1.75
CA ASN A 129 -17.27 -6.16 1.82
C ASN A 129 -17.42 -6.85 3.20
N GLY A 130 -18.44 -6.48 3.97
CA GLY A 130 -18.76 -7.10 5.25
C GLY A 130 -17.95 -6.59 6.45
N GLY A 131 -17.18 -5.53 6.28
CA GLY A 131 -16.45 -4.88 7.37
C GLY A 131 -17.36 -4.04 8.27
N SER A 132 -17.04 -3.97 9.55
CA SER A 132 -17.69 -3.06 10.49
C SER A 132 -17.17 -1.62 10.37
N LEU A 133 -17.94 -0.66 10.89
CA LEU A 133 -17.49 0.73 10.98
C LEU A 133 -16.17 0.87 11.78
N THR A 134 -16.03 0.12 12.85
CA THR A 134 -14.80 0.12 13.67
C THR A 134 -13.60 -0.38 12.87
N GLN A 135 -13.75 -1.45 12.13
CA GLN A 135 -12.69 -1.97 11.24
C GLN A 135 -12.31 -0.97 10.15
N HIS A 136 -13.31 -0.29 9.56
CA HIS A 136 -13.06 0.74 8.57
C HIS A 136 -12.30 1.93 9.14
N ILE A 137 -12.67 2.41 10.32
CA ILE A 137 -11.97 3.51 11.01
C ILE A 137 -10.53 3.11 11.34
N ASP A 138 -10.31 1.88 11.83
CA ASP A 138 -8.98 1.37 12.17
C ASP A 138 -8.08 1.22 10.93
N TYR A 139 -8.61 0.69 9.86
CA TYR A 139 -7.96 0.63 8.54
C TYR A 139 -7.48 2.02 8.09
N ARG A 140 -8.38 3.02 8.07
CA ARG A 140 -8.04 4.38 7.68
C ARG A 140 -6.95 4.98 8.58
N GLN A 141 -7.09 4.87 9.89
CA GLN A 141 -6.10 5.36 10.85
C GLN A 141 -4.73 4.72 10.65
N TYR A 142 -4.69 3.41 10.39
CA TYR A 142 -3.44 2.72 10.10
C TYR A 142 -2.77 3.28 8.85
N VAL A 143 -3.46 3.31 7.71
CA VAL A 143 -2.90 3.79 6.43
C VAL A 143 -2.41 5.24 6.56
N ILE A 144 -3.24 6.13 7.12
CA ILE A 144 -2.91 7.55 7.32
C ILE A 144 -1.69 7.72 8.23
N SER A 145 -1.55 6.89 9.27
CA SER A 145 -0.40 6.93 10.17
C SER A 145 0.91 6.53 9.50
N GLN A 146 0.85 5.62 8.51
CA GLN A 146 2.02 5.10 7.81
C GLN A 146 2.41 5.95 6.60
N ILE A 147 1.46 6.65 5.97
CA ILE A 147 1.68 7.49 4.78
C ILE A 147 1.20 8.91 5.08
N PRO A 148 2.02 9.77 5.73
CA PRO A 148 1.60 11.11 6.15
C PRO A 148 1.27 12.07 5.00
N SER A 149 1.74 11.77 3.78
CA SER A 149 1.50 12.60 2.59
C SER A 149 0.12 12.42 1.96
N LEU A 150 -0.65 11.38 2.38
CA LEU A 150 -1.97 11.13 1.79
C LEU A 150 -2.93 12.31 2.02
N GLU A 151 -3.57 12.74 0.94
CA GLU A 151 -4.64 13.73 0.94
C GLU A 151 -6.01 13.06 0.75
N ILE A 152 -6.04 11.99 -0.04
CA ILE A 152 -7.26 11.20 -0.30
C ILE A 152 -6.93 9.71 -0.09
N LEU A 153 -7.72 9.04 0.74
CA LEU A 153 -7.72 7.59 0.88
C LEU A 153 -9.08 7.03 0.44
N ASP A 154 -9.03 6.14 -0.54
CA ASP A 154 -10.20 5.66 -1.26
C ASP A 154 -10.91 6.83 -1.95
N ASP A 155 -12.17 7.11 -1.64
CA ASP A 155 -12.95 8.21 -2.20
C ASP A 155 -13.09 9.41 -1.23
N THR A 156 -12.36 9.38 -0.10
CA THR A 156 -12.59 10.31 1.01
C THR A 156 -11.33 11.09 1.38
N GLU A 157 -11.48 12.40 1.49
CA GLU A 157 -10.43 13.30 1.96
C GLU A 157 -9.92 12.91 3.36
N VAL A 158 -8.62 13.02 3.56
CA VAL A 158 -7.96 12.78 4.85
C VAL A 158 -7.93 14.07 5.67
N LEU A 159 -8.80 14.15 6.68
CA LEU A 159 -8.92 15.32 7.52
C LEU A 159 -7.83 15.40 8.60
N GLU A 160 -7.45 16.61 9.02
CA GLU A 160 -6.42 16.79 10.05
C GLU A 160 -6.81 16.16 11.40
N LYS A 161 -8.09 16.19 11.79
CA LYS A 161 -8.58 15.49 12.99
C LYS A 161 -8.31 13.97 12.93
N GLU A 162 -8.44 13.38 11.75
CA GLU A 162 -8.18 11.97 11.48
C GLU A 162 -6.68 11.67 11.58
N ARG A 163 -5.82 12.54 11.04
CA ARG A 163 -4.35 12.44 11.18
C ARG A 163 -3.90 12.50 12.64
N VAL A 164 -4.46 13.41 13.41
CA VAL A 164 -4.15 13.53 14.85
C VAL A 164 -4.51 12.25 15.59
N GLN A 165 -5.69 11.69 15.32
CA GLN A 165 -6.13 10.45 15.95
C GLN A 165 -5.29 9.24 15.50
N ALA A 166 -4.98 9.14 14.22
CA ALA A 166 -4.14 8.09 13.68
C ALA A 166 -2.74 8.06 14.34
N ARG A 167 -2.12 9.22 14.51
CA ARG A 167 -0.82 9.35 15.19
C ARG A 167 -0.88 8.92 16.66
N LYS A 168 -1.99 9.20 17.36
CA LYS A 168 -2.18 8.76 18.76
C LYS A 168 -2.33 7.25 18.84
N THR A 169 -3.21 6.66 18.02
CA THR A 169 -3.52 5.23 18.04
C THR A 169 -2.27 4.39 17.78
N TYR A 170 -1.55 4.66 16.72
CA TYR A 170 -0.42 3.83 16.30
C TYR A 170 0.91 4.18 16.98
N ARG A 171 1.07 5.37 17.50
CA ARG A 171 2.23 5.75 18.32
C ARG A 171 2.29 4.95 19.63
N LEU A 172 1.15 4.69 20.26
CA LEU A 172 1.07 3.89 21.48
C LEU A 172 1.41 2.42 21.22
N GLN A 173 1.00 1.84 20.11
CA GLN A 173 1.30 0.44 19.76
C GLN A 173 2.81 0.21 19.53
N ARG A 174 3.53 1.14 18.91
CA ARG A 174 4.99 1.08 18.74
C ARG A 174 5.74 1.13 20.08
N GLY A 175 5.25 1.89 21.05
CA GLY A 175 5.81 1.96 22.40
C GLY A 175 5.67 0.65 23.20
N GLY A 176 4.57 -0.09 23.00
CA GLY A 176 4.29 -1.37 23.68
C GLY A 176 5.17 -2.53 23.23
N LEU A 177 5.56 -2.58 21.96
CA LEU A 177 6.44 -3.62 21.42
C LEU A 177 7.91 -3.44 21.84
N SER A 178 8.35 -2.19 22.01
CA SER A 178 9.72 -1.89 22.47
C SER A 178 9.96 -2.25 23.93
N SER A 179 8.93 -2.24 24.78
CA SER A 179 9.07 -2.56 26.21
C SER A 179 9.06 -4.07 26.51
N ARG A 180 8.52 -4.90 25.63
CA ARG A 180 8.51 -6.36 25.81
C ARG A 180 9.84 -7.04 25.46
N SER A 181 10.64 -6.47 24.56
CA SER A 181 11.93 -7.08 24.15
C SER A 181 13.08 -6.84 25.15
N LYS A 182 12.91 -5.99 26.18
CA LYS A 182 13.95 -5.70 27.19
C LYS A 182 13.78 -6.44 28.51
N LYS A 183 12.70 -7.25 28.71
CA LYS A 183 12.47 -7.96 29.97
C LYS A 183 12.93 -9.43 29.99
N ASP A 184 13.28 -10.02 28.85
CA ASP A 184 13.67 -11.44 28.82
C ASP A 184 15.17 -11.73 28.95
N ASN A 185 16.00 -10.72 29.17
CA ASN A 185 17.47 -10.91 29.23
C ASN A 185 18.09 -10.70 30.63
N SER A 186 17.31 -10.61 31.71
CA SER A 186 17.87 -10.39 33.08
C SER A 186 17.65 -11.53 34.09
N SER A 187 17.20 -12.72 33.67
CA SER A 187 16.92 -13.83 34.60
C SER A 187 17.67 -15.13 34.26
N ARG A 188 18.92 -15.06 33.83
CA ARG A 188 19.80 -16.23 33.76
C ARG A 188 21.19 -15.88 34.31
N LYS A 189 21.29 -15.67 35.64
CA LYS A 189 22.57 -15.82 36.38
C LYS A 189 22.25 -16.27 37.81
N HIS A 190 22.96 -17.31 38.20
CA HIS A 190 23.09 -17.91 39.52
C HIS A 190 22.19 -19.09 39.90
N ILE A 191 22.61 -20.29 39.52
CA ILE A 191 22.60 -21.44 40.42
C ILE A 191 23.96 -22.14 40.24
N GLN A 192 24.94 -21.80 41.07
CA GLN A 192 26.12 -22.62 41.33
C GLN A 192 25.70 -23.74 42.29
N ARG A 193 25.80 -24.98 41.87
CA ARG A 193 25.76 -26.14 42.77
C ARG A 193 27.18 -26.41 43.29
N LYS A 194 27.35 -26.38 44.62
CA LYS A 194 28.51 -26.88 45.34
C LYS A 194 28.55 -28.39 45.29
N PRO A 195 29.74 -29.02 45.23
CA PRO A 195 29.86 -30.47 45.37
C PRO A 195 29.86 -30.85 46.84
N ASN A 196 29.03 -31.81 47.23
CA ASN A 196 29.09 -32.49 48.51
C ASN A 196 29.98 -33.71 48.41
N SER A 197 31.09 -33.66 49.13
CA SER A 197 31.90 -34.81 49.55
C SER A 197 31.21 -35.57 50.69
N ILE A 198 31.03 -36.89 50.56
CA ILE A 198 30.84 -37.84 51.69
C ILE A 198 31.55 -39.13 51.31
N ILE A 199 32.49 -39.41 51.99
CA ILE A 199 33.26 -40.33 52.77
C ILE A 199 32.46 -41.59 53.20
N ARG A 200 33.06 -42.78 52.84
CA ARG A 200 33.16 -44.08 53.58
C ARG A 200 31.91 -44.72 54.17
N GLN A 201 31.54 -45.93 53.76
CA GLN A 201 32.07 -47.23 54.28
C GLN A 201 31.71 -48.30 53.28
#